data_7231c05c273b6f654874eab2b4713fa1
#
_entry.id   7231c05c273b6f654874eab2b4713fa1
#
_cell.length_a   1.000
_cell.length_b   1.000
_cell.length_c   1.000
_cell.angle_alpha   90.00
_cell.angle_beta   90.00
_cell.angle_gamma   90.00
#
_symmetry.space_group_name_H-M   'P 1'
#
loop_
_entity.id
_entity.type
_entity.pdbx_description
1 polymer ?
#
loop_
_entity_poly.entity_id
_entity_poly.type
_entity_poly.pdbx_seq_one_letter_code
_entity_poly.pdbx_strand_id
1 'polypeptide(L)'
;NNPKTSDAVYVASKDKVESGDLLKVQGTVKEGYMEEYSVKPGQTFKKPAGSLTVTQIINATITKLGKADLPKALNISEKMPKDIVDNTPTKYNPETEALDYWESLEGMRVEVTKPKVTGPQYKGDIYVLPGDYKGQKLNNIGGVNLRPGVQNTEVIPVSVGNDFVAKAKDYFNDNISGVVTYKNKTYKIDPSSVPAIQDGGLKREVSKIYPAEDKLTIASYNIENFSANNNGHDETPEEKVDKIANSFIKEVHSPDIITLIEVQDNNGGVNDG
;
A
#
# COMPACT_ATOMS: atom_id res chain seq x y z
N ASN A 1 10.23 -24.13 -16.88
CA ASN A 1 9.60 -23.21 -15.93
C ASN A 1 8.48 -23.94 -15.21
N ASN A 2 8.51 -23.94 -13.88
CA ASN A 2 7.44 -24.46 -13.05
C ASN A 2 6.52 -23.31 -12.64
N PRO A 3 5.25 -23.25 -13.07
CA PRO A 3 4.37 -22.14 -12.75
C PRO A 3 4.02 -22.02 -11.26
N LYS A 4 4.43 -22.98 -10.45
CA LYS A 4 4.21 -23.01 -9.00
C LYS A 4 5.40 -22.48 -8.18
N THR A 5 6.49 -22.08 -8.83
CA THR A 5 7.69 -21.56 -8.15
C THR A 5 8.20 -20.34 -8.87
N SER A 6 8.76 -19.37 -8.14
CA SER A 6 9.42 -18.22 -8.74
C SER A 6 10.64 -18.64 -9.58
N ASP A 7 10.81 -18.00 -10.72
CA ASP A 7 12.02 -18.07 -11.57
C ASP A 7 13.01 -16.91 -11.22
N ALA A 8 12.76 -16.16 -10.17
CA ALA A 8 13.57 -15.03 -9.73
C ALA A 8 14.16 -15.23 -8.35
N VAL A 9 15.20 -14.48 -8.01
CA VAL A 9 15.81 -14.50 -6.70
C VAL A 9 16.38 -13.12 -6.35
N TYR A 10 16.22 -12.72 -5.10
CA TYR A 10 16.83 -11.50 -4.59
C TYR A 10 18.33 -11.71 -4.37
N VAL A 11 19.17 -10.78 -4.83
CA VAL A 11 20.64 -10.82 -4.62
C VAL A 11 21.05 -9.66 -3.72
N ALA A 12 21.50 -9.98 -2.50
CA ALA A 12 22.00 -8.99 -1.58
C ALA A 12 23.46 -8.64 -1.90
N SER A 13 23.66 -7.53 -2.60
CA SER A 13 24.98 -7.02 -2.97
C SER A 13 25.05 -5.50 -2.88
N LYS A 14 26.26 -4.97 -2.71
CA LYS A 14 26.58 -3.54 -2.83
C LYS A 14 27.06 -3.15 -4.24
N ASP A 15 27.20 -4.12 -5.14
CA ASP A 15 27.65 -3.88 -6.49
C ASP A 15 26.60 -3.07 -7.25
N LYS A 16 27.06 -2.10 -8.03
CA LYS A 16 26.18 -1.31 -8.90
C LYS A 16 25.82 -2.14 -10.14
N VAL A 17 24.56 -2.51 -10.22
CA VAL A 17 23.95 -3.18 -11.36
C VAL A 17 22.82 -2.33 -11.92
N GLU A 18 22.51 -2.50 -13.18
CA GLU A 18 21.45 -1.79 -13.89
C GLU A 18 20.44 -2.77 -14.45
N SER A 19 19.23 -2.32 -14.63
CA SER A 19 18.21 -3.08 -15.35
C SER A 19 18.68 -3.48 -16.73
N GLY A 20 18.53 -4.76 -17.09
CA GLY A 20 19.04 -5.33 -18.34
C GLY A 20 20.50 -5.80 -18.30
N ASP A 21 21.21 -5.66 -17.17
CA ASP A 21 22.52 -6.30 -17.04
C ASP A 21 22.38 -7.82 -17.02
N LEU A 22 23.11 -8.51 -17.91
CA LEU A 22 23.27 -9.95 -17.85
C LEU A 22 24.36 -10.28 -16.85
N LEU A 23 24.00 -10.99 -15.78
CA LEU A 23 24.88 -11.24 -14.64
C LEU A 23 25.14 -12.72 -14.43
N LYS A 24 26.38 -13.05 -14.07
CA LYS A 24 26.69 -14.30 -13.38
C LYS A 24 26.80 -13.99 -11.89
N VAL A 25 26.00 -14.66 -11.09
CA VAL A 25 25.98 -14.49 -9.62
C VAL A 25 26.38 -15.80 -8.97
N GLN A 26 27.29 -15.72 -8.00
CA GLN A 26 27.71 -16.83 -7.15
C GLN A 26 27.65 -16.38 -5.69
N GLY A 27 27.01 -17.15 -4.80
CA GLY A 27 26.84 -16.80 -3.42
C GLY A 27 26.18 -17.91 -2.61
N THR A 28 25.74 -17.59 -1.42
CA THR A 28 25.05 -18.52 -0.52
C THR A 28 23.56 -18.23 -0.52
N VAL A 29 22.73 -19.24 -0.74
CA VAL A 29 21.27 -19.12 -0.64
C VAL A 29 20.89 -19.07 0.84
N LYS A 30 20.05 -18.11 1.19
CA LYS A 30 19.54 -17.90 2.58
C LYS A 30 18.08 -17.44 2.52
N GLU A 31 17.28 -17.93 3.45
CA GLU A 31 16.02 -17.31 3.82
C GLU A 31 16.25 -16.14 4.76
N GLY A 32 15.81 -14.93 4.41
CA GLY A 32 16.07 -13.73 5.19
C GLY A 32 14.92 -12.73 5.12
N TYR A 33 14.96 -11.71 5.96
CA TYR A 33 13.96 -10.65 6.02
C TYR A 33 14.43 -9.44 5.24
N MET A 34 13.59 -8.87 4.40
CA MET A 34 13.93 -7.65 3.64
C MET A 34 14.19 -6.46 4.57
N GLU A 35 13.56 -6.44 5.72
CA GLU A 35 13.76 -5.42 6.75
C GLU A 35 15.17 -5.40 7.34
N GLU A 36 15.94 -6.50 7.24
CA GLU A 36 17.35 -6.54 7.67
C GLU A 36 18.19 -5.45 6.99
N TYR A 37 17.87 -5.13 5.72
CA TYR A 37 18.60 -4.14 4.91
C TYR A 37 18.21 -2.69 5.21
N SER A 38 17.16 -2.48 6.02
CA SER A 38 16.68 -1.16 6.43
C SER A 38 17.15 -0.75 7.83
N VAL A 39 17.94 -1.60 8.51
CA VAL A 39 18.45 -1.33 9.86
C VAL A 39 19.54 -0.27 9.80
N LYS A 40 19.39 0.77 10.60
CA LYS A 40 20.38 1.85 10.67
C LYS A 40 21.66 1.38 11.39
N PRO A 41 22.83 1.94 11.05
CA PRO A 41 24.08 1.64 11.77
C PRO A 41 23.92 1.79 13.29
N GLY A 42 24.38 0.79 14.04
CA GLY A 42 24.27 0.76 15.50
C GLY A 42 22.95 0.21 16.06
N GLN A 43 21.99 -0.11 15.21
CA GLN A 43 20.76 -0.79 15.63
C GLN A 43 20.85 -2.29 15.37
N THR A 44 20.20 -3.09 16.23
CA THR A 44 20.08 -4.53 16.03
C THR A 44 18.79 -4.86 15.32
N PHE A 45 18.86 -5.68 14.28
CA PHE A 45 17.67 -6.20 13.62
C PHE A 45 16.80 -7.00 14.61
N LYS A 46 15.52 -6.68 14.64
CA LYS A 46 14.52 -7.47 15.39
C LYS A 46 13.58 -8.11 14.38
N LYS A 47 13.50 -9.44 14.40
CA LYS A 47 12.58 -10.20 13.56
C LYS A 47 11.15 -9.70 13.75
N PRO A 48 10.46 -9.24 12.69
CA PRO A 48 9.05 -8.84 12.81
C PRO A 48 8.17 -10.08 13.07
N ALA A 49 7.35 -10.03 14.11
CA ALA A 49 6.44 -11.13 14.42
C ALA A 49 5.46 -11.35 13.25
N GLY A 50 5.32 -12.59 12.77
CA GLY A 50 4.42 -12.94 11.67
C GLY A 50 4.86 -12.44 10.30
N SER A 51 6.13 -12.06 10.11
CA SER A 51 6.68 -11.76 8.79
C SER A 51 7.18 -13.04 8.12
N LEU A 52 7.01 -13.13 6.80
CA LEU A 52 7.61 -14.16 5.97
C LEU A 52 9.07 -13.80 5.64
N THR A 53 9.83 -14.78 5.21
CA THR A 53 11.19 -14.60 4.68
C THR A 53 11.14 -14.48 3.16
N VAL A 54 12.22 -14.02 2.57
CA VAL A 54 12.46 -13.94 1.13
C VAL A 54 13.69 -14.77 0.80
N THR A 55 13.62 -15.57 -0.24
CA THR A 55 14.78 -16.34 -0.73
C THR A 55 15.81 -15.40 -1.33
N GLN A 56 17.06 -15.46 -0.83
CA GLN A 56 18.12 -14.52 -1.17
C GLN A 56 19.43 -15.22 -1.49
N ILE A 57 20.23 -14.61 -2.36
CA ILE A 57 21.66 -14.93 -2.50
C ILE A 57 22.46 -13.88 -1.73
N ILE A 58 23.13 -14.29 -0.68
CA ILE A 58 24.00 -13.45 0.15
C ILE A 58 25.48 -13.73 -0.11
N ASN A 59 26.39 -12.84 0.34
CA ASN A 59 27.82 -12.92 0.06
C ASN A 59 28.10 -13.11 -1.44
N ALA A 60 27.33 -12.39 -2.26
CA ALA A 60 27.32 -12.57 -3.69
C ALA A 60 28.58 -11.99 -4.34
N THR A 61 29.16 -12.75 -5.26
CA THR A 61 30.11 -12.26 -6.27
C THR A 61 29.37 -12.10 -7.57
N ILE A 62 29.39 -10.89 -8.13
CA ILE A 62 28.68 -10.55 -9.38
C ILE A 62 29.70 -10.32 -10.49
N THR A 63 29.47 -10.98 -11.63
CA THR A 63 30.23 -10.76 -12.86
C THR A 63 29.27 -10.30 -13.95
N LYS A 64 29.50 -9.11 -14.52
CA LYS A 64 28.73 -8.61 -15.66
C LYS A 64 29.19 -9.31 -16.94
N LEU A 65 28.23 -9.90 -17.66
CA LEU A 65 28.48 -10.63 -18.90
C LEU A 65 28.06 -9.82 -20.14
N GLY A 66 27.27 -8.75 -19.96
CA GLY A 66 26.74 -7.92 -21.01
C GLY A 66 25.36 -7.37 -20.70
N LYS A 67 24.56 -7.16 -21.71
CA LYS A 67 23.15 -6.74 -21.60
C LYS A 67 22.24 -7.82 -22.19
N ALA A 68 21.03 -7.91 -21.67
CA ALA A 68 19.98 -8.78 -22.17
C ALA A 68 18.62 -8.06 -22.04
N ASP A 69 17.64 -8.52 -22.82
CA ASP A 69 16.27 -8.05 -22.66
C ASP A 69 15.72 -8.47 -21.29
N LEU A 70 14.93 -7.58 -20.71
CA LEU A 70 14.23 -7.90 -19.47
C LEU A 70 13.21 -9.03 -19.72
N PRO A 71 13.02 -9.94 -18.75
CA PRO A 71 11.94 -10.89 -18.82
C PRO A 71 10.59 -10.19 -19.04
N LYS A 72 9.74 -10.77 -19.88
CA LYS A 72 8.39 -10.24 -20.09
C LYS A 72 7.64 -10.23 -18.75
N ALA A 73 7.02 -9.08 -18.43
CA ALA A 73 6.20 -8.99 -17.24
C ALA A 73 5.00 -9.96 -17.33
N LEU A 74 4.75 -10.70 -16.26
CA LEU A 74 3.55 -11.52 -16.14
C LEU A 74 2.37 -10.62 -15.78
N ASN A 75 1.33 -10.62 -16.59
CA ASN A 75 0.10 -9.90 -16.26
C ASN A 75 -0.67 -10.67 -15.18
N ILE A 76 -0.89 -10.03 -14.02
CA ILE A 76 -1.58 -10.61 -12.87
C ILE A 76 -3.00 -10.09 -12.69
N SER A 77 -3.51 -9.28 -13.62
CA SER A 77 -4.79 -8.58 -13.50
C SER A 77 -6.01 -9.51 -13.31
N GLU A 78 -5.96 -10.73 -13.81
CA GLU A 78 -7.09 -11.66 -13.78
C GLU A 78 -6.80 -12.99 -13.04
N LYS A 79 -5.64 -13.09 -12.40
CA LYS A 79 -5.14 -14.39 -11.92
C LYS A 79 -5.14 -14.56 -10.40
N MET A 80 -5.54 -13.56 -9.66
CA MET A 80 -5.48 -13.62 -8.20
C MET A 80 -6.48 -14.65 -7.64
N PRO A 81 -6.02 -15.65 -6.88
CA PRO A 81 -6.90 -16.60 -6.18
C PRO A 81 -7.84 -15.87 -5.21
N LYS A 82 -9.02 -16.44 -4.95
CA LYS A 82 -10.05 -15.81 -4.14
C LYS A 82 -9.80 -15.90 -2.64
N ASP A 83 -9.14 -16.95 -2.21
CA ASP A 83 -8.83 -17.19 -0.80
C ASP A 83 -7.40 -16.73 -0.49
N ILE A 84 -7.16 -16.09 0.66
CA ILE A 84 -5.81 -15.70 1.09
C ILE A 84 -5.01 -16.95 1.45
N VAL A 85 -5.57 -17.77 2.35
CA VAL A 85 -5.08 -19.07 2.72
C VAL A 85 -6.27 -20.01 2.90
N ASP A 86 -6.08 -21.29 2.67
CA ASP A 86 -7.04 -22.30 3.07
C ASP A 86 -6.82 -22.74 4.54
N ASN A 87 -7.66 -23.62 5.02
CA ASN A 87 -7.52 -24.20 6.35
C ASN A 87 -6.50 -25.37 6.40
N THR A 88 -5.70 -25.55 5.36
CA THR A 88 -4.72 -26.64 5.23
C THR A 88 -3.31 -26.07 5.11
N PRO A 89 -2.72 -25.52 6.17
CA PRO A 89 -1.48 -24.74 6.14
C PRO A 89 -0.22 -25.51 5.74
N THR A 90 -0.36 -26.78 5.42
CA THR A 90 0.76 -27.66 5.05
C THR A 90 0.83 -27.96 3.55
N LYS A 91 -0.10 -27.44 2.75
CA LYS A 91 -0.17 -27.75 1.33
C LYS A 91 -0.08 -26.49 0.50
N TYR A 92 1.12 -26.21 -0.01
CA TYR A 92 1.36 -25.13 -0.96
C TYR A 92 0.51 -25.28 -2.22
N ASN A 93 -0.32 -24.28 -2.52
CA ASN A 93 -1.25 -24.29 -3.64
C ASN A 93 -1.51 -22.89 -4.26
N PRO A 94 -0.61 -22.39 -5.10
CA PRO A 94 -0.73 -21.05 -5.70
C PRO A 94 -1.91 -20.92 -6.69
N GLU A 95 -2.61 -21.99 -7.01
CA GLU A 95 -3.79 -21.94 -7.89
C GLU A 95 -5.06 -21.50 -7.14
N THR A 96 -5.13 -21.76 -5.84
CA THR A 96 -6.31 -21.49 -5.01
C THR A 96 -6.06 -20.48 -3.90
N GLU A 97 -4.80 -20.30 -3.47
CA GLU A 97 -4.42 -19.44 -2.35
C GLU A 97 -3.59 -18.25 -2.80
N ALA A 98 -4.05 -17.05 -2.47
CA ALA A 98 -3.41 -15.82 -2.91
C ALA A 98 -2.03 -15.61 -2.27
N LEU A 99 -1.83 -16.06 -1.02
CA LEU A 99 -0.52 -15.97 -0.37
C LEU A 99 0.51 -16.83 -1.10
N ASP A 100 0.17 -18.08 -1.40
CA ASP A 100 1.02 -18.99 -2.16
C ASP A 100 1.23 -18.53 -3.61
N TYR A 101 0.22 -17.88 -4.19
CA TYR A 101 0.34 -17.27 -5.51
C TYR A 101 1.37 -16.13 -5.50
N TRP A 102 1.33 -15.23 -4.51
CA TRP A 102 2.33 -14.19 -4.37
C TRP A 102 3.73 -14.76 -4.14
N GLU A 103 3.85 -15.79 -3.31
CA GLU A 103 5.11 -16.52 -3.09
C GLU A 103 5.68 -17.09 -4.39
N SER A 104 4.81 -17.65 -5.25
CA SER A 104 5.23 -18.18 -6.56
C SER A 104 5.74 -17.11 -7.52
N LEU A 105 5.49 -15.83 -7.22
CA LEU A 105 5.90 -14.68 -8.03
C LEU A 105 7.04 -13.87 -7.38
N GLU A 106 7.52 -14.25 -6.20
CA GLU A 106 8.53 -13.51 -5.46
C GLU A 106 9.75 -13.18 -6.34
N GLY A 107 10.15 -11.90 -6.40
CA GLY A 107 11.23 -11.42 -7.24
C GLY A 107 10.91 -11.33 -8.74
N MET A 108 9.80 -11.90 -9.20
CA MET A 108 9.44 -11.89 -10.62
C MET A 108 8.90 -10.53 -11.07
N ARG A 109 9.10 -10.22 -12.34
CA ARG A 109 8.53 -9.04 -12.98
C ARG A 109 7.07 -9.29 -13.36
N VAL A 110 6.19 -8.47 -12.80
CA VAL A 110 4.74 -8.54 -13.04
C VAL A 110 4.20 -7.21 -13.53
N GLU A 111 2.97 -7.23 -14.05
CA GLU A 111 2.25 -6.01 -14.42
C GLU A 111 0.77 -6.09 -14.09
N VAL A 112 0.18 -4.92 -13.81
CA VAL A 112 -1.27 -4.71 -13.67
C VAL A 112 -1.75 -3.77 -14.76
N THR A 113 -2.82 -4.15 -15.45
CA THR A 113 -3.36 -3.39 -16.58
C THR A 113 -4.11 -2.16 -16.11
N LYS A 114 -3.64 -0.96 -16.49
CA LYS A 114 -4.31 0.34 -16.31
C LYS A 114 -5.05 0.47 -14.99
N PRO A 115 -4.36 0.29 -13.85
CA PRO A 115 -5.03 0.09 -12.57
C PRO A 115 -5.78 1.32 -12.07
N LYS A 116 -6.78 1.06 -11.20
CA LYS A 116 -7.57 2.07 -10.50
C LYS A 116 -7.27 2.00 -9.01
N VAL A 117 -7.11 3.15 -8.40
CA VAL A 117 -6.81 3.29 -6.97
C VAL A 117 -8.10 3.13 -6.15
N THR A 118 -8.03 2.34 -5.07
CA THR A 118 -9.20 2.03 -4.23
C THR A 118 -9.28 2.87 -2.95
N GLY A 119 -8.21 3.59 -2.62
CA GLY A 119 -8.10 4.41 -1.40
C GLY A 119 -6.91 5.36 -1.45
N PRO A 120 -6.66 6.17 -0.43
CA PRO A 120 -5.49 7.04 -0.36
C PRO A 120 -4.20 6.22 -0.23
N GLN A 121 -3.07 6.85 -0.57
CA GLN A 121 -1.76 6.29 -0.24
C GLN A 121 -1.63 6.13 1.28
N TYR A 122 -1.02 5.02 1.71
CA TYR A 122 -0.74 4.76 3.11
C TYR A 122 0.66 4.13 3.27
N LYS A 123 1.52 4.79 4.03
CA LYS A 123 2.91 4.34 4.31
C LYS A 123 3.73 4.00 3.05
N GLY A 124 3.54 4.77 2.00
CA GLY A 124 4.25 4.59 0.74
C GLY A 124 3.64 3.59 -0.22
N ASP A 125 2.50 3.00 0.10
CA ASP A 125 1.80 2.06 -0.77
C ASP A 125 0.45 2.61 -1.22
N ILE A 126 0.04 2.28 -2.44
CA ILE A 126 -1.34 2.41 -2.92
C ILE A 126 -1.91 1.01 -3.16
N TYR A 127 -3.23 0.93 -3.09
CA TYR A 127 -3.97 -0.30 -3.30
C TYR A 127 -4.82 -0.15 -4.55
N VAL A 128 -4.63 -1.04 -5.52
CA VAL A 128 -5.24 -0.89 -6.83
C VAL A 128 -6.03 -2.13 -7.25
N LEU A 129 -6.99 -1.91 -8.14
CA LEU A 129 -7.66 -2.96 -8.91
C LEU A 129 -7.26 -2.81 -10.38
N PRO A 130 -7.23 -3.90 -11.17
CA PRO A 130 -7.07 -3.83 -12.62
C PRO A 130 -8.12 -2.90 -13.25
N GLY A 131 -7.77 -2.19 -14.31
CA GLY A 131 -8.64 -1.22 -14.95
C GLY A 131 -9.94 -1.79 -15.50
N ASP A 132 -9.91 -3.03 -15.92
CA ASP A 132 -11.04 -3.82 -16.43
C ASP A 132 -11.69 -4.74 -15.38
N TYR A 133 -11.43 -4.49 -14.10
CA TYR A 133 -11.98 -5.28 -13.00
C TYR A 133 -13.47 -5.50 -13.10
N LYS A 134 -13.88 -6.78 -13.09
CA LYS A 134 -15.26 -7.24 -13.22
C LYS A 134 -15.78 -7.97 -11.96
N GLY A 135 -15.05 -7.86 -10.84
CA GLY A 135 -15.40 -8.49 -9.58
C GLY A 135 -16.61 -7.85 -8.89
N GLN A 136 -16.57 -7.74 -7.59
CA GLN A 136 -17.66 -7.15 -6.83
C GLN A 136 -17.90 -5.66 -7.17
N LYS A 137 -19.15 -5.21 -7.00
CA LYS A 137 -19.49 -3.80 -7.15
C LYS A 137 -18.75 -2.95 -6.13
N LEU A 138 -18.01 -1.95 -6.61
CA LEU A 138 -17.36 -0.97 -5.76
C LEU A 138 -18.40 -0.07 -5.08
N ASN A 139 -18.04 0.49 -3.93
CA ASN A 139 -18.86 1.50 -3.28
C ASN A 139 -18.85 2.84 -4.06
N ASN A 140 -19.63 3.81 -3.60
CA ASN A 140 -19.78 5.11 -4.29
C ASN A 140 -18.49 5.94 -4.33
N ILE A 141 -17.52 5.65 -3.44
CA ILE A 141 -16.19 6.30 -3.44
C ILE A 141 -15.12 5.49 -4.17
N GLY A 142 -15.48 4.38 -4.82
CA GLY A 142 -14.54 3.56 -5.62
C GLY A 142 -13.75 2.54 -4.83
N GLY A 143 -14.05 2.35 -3.56
CA GLY A 143 -13.43 1.35 -2.69
C GLY A 143 -14.08 -0.03 -2.79
N VAL A 144 -13.36 -1.04 -2.34
CA VAL A 144 -13.83 -2.42 -2.24
C VAL A 144 -14.53 -2.62 -0.90
N ASN A 145 -15.70 -3.26 -0.92
CA ASN A 145 -16.44 -3.54 0.31
C ASN A 145 -15.93 -4.82 0.99
N LEU A 146 -15.73 -4.75 2.28
CA LEU A 146 -15.53 -5.95 3.09
C LEU A 146 -16.86 -6.69 3.24
N ARG A 147 -16.85 -8.01 3.02
CA ARG A 147 -18.02 -8.89 3.12
C ARG A 147 -17.65 -10.15 3.89
N PRO A 148 -18.58 -10.75 4.62
CA PRO A 148 -18.35 -12.05 5.24
C PRO A 148 -17.90 -13.10 4.21
N GLY A 149 -16.79 -13.79 4.50
CA GLY A 149 -16.24 -14.83 3.62
C GLY A 149 -15.55 -14.31 2.34
N VAL A 150 -15.40 -13.01 2.15
CA VAL A 150 -14.68 -12.41 1.03
C VAL A 150 -13.41 -11.73 1.53
N GLN A 151 -12.26 -12.14 1.03
CA GLN A 151 -10.94 -11.70 1.50
C GLN A 151 -10.31 -10.60 0.63
N ASN A 152 -11.00 -10.18 -0.46
CA ASN A 152 -10.58 -9.10 -1.36
C ASN A 152 -9.13 -9.26 -1.88
N THR A 153 -8.74 -10.47 -2.21
CA THR A 153 -7.40 -10.82 -2.68
C THR A 153 -7.01 -10.16 -4.00
N GLU A 154 -8.00 -9.70 -4.76
CA GLU A 154 -7.85 -8.99 -6.02
C GLU A 154 -7.29 -7.57 -5.88
N VAL A 155 -7.27 -7.04 -4.66
CA VAL A 155 -6.68 -5.72 -4.38
C VAL A 155 -5.16 -5.86 -4.31
N ILE A 156 -4.48 -5.22 -5.23
CA ILE A 156 -3.04 -5.37 -5.45
C ILE A 156 -2.30 -4.20 -4.80
N PRO A 157 -1.40 -4.43 -3.83
CA PRO A 157 -0.56 -3.40 -3.26
C PRO A 157 0.56 -3.01 -4.23
N VAL A 158 0.83 -1.71 -4.35
CA VAL A 158 1.90 -1.14 -5.18
C VAL A 158 2.69 -0.12 -4.36
N SER A 159 4.00 -0.27 -4.30
CA SER A 159 4.90 0.66 -3.62
C SER A 159 5.13 1.89 -4.48
N VAL A 160 4.85 3.07 -3.95
CA VAL A 160 4.94 4.34 -4.70
C VAL A 160 5.77 5.42 -3.95
N GLY A 161 6.11 5.16 -2.70
CA GLY A 161 6.78 6.12 -1.83
C GLY A 161 5.82 7.04 -1.07
N ASN A 162 6.33 7.64 0.01
CA ASN A 162 5.50 8.43 0.93
C ASN A 162 4.99 9.74 0.35
N ASP A 163 5.71 10.31 -0.61
CA ASP A 163 5.35 11.60 -1.23
C ASP A 163 4.32 11.45 -2.37
N PHE A 164 3.95 10.21 -2.70
CA PHE A 164 2.98 9.96 -3.77
C PHE A 164 1.58 10.28 -3.31
N VAL A 165 0.88 11.16 -4.03
CA VAL A 165 -0.50 11.55 -3.72
C VAL A 165 -1.48 10.77 -4.56
N ALA A 166 -2.39 10.07 -3.89
CA ALA A 166 -3.46 9.32 -4.54
C ALA A 166 -4.72 9.32 -3.68
N LYS A 167 -5.87 9.23 -4.32
CA LYS A 167 -7.17 9.04 -3.67
C LYS A 167 -7.98 7.97 -4.40
N ALA A 168 -9.00 7.48 -3.77
CA ALA A 168 -9.92 6.53 -4.40
C ALA A 168 -10.49 7.10 -5.72
N LYS A 169 -10.76 6.24 -6.68
CA LYS A 169 -11.14 6.52 -8.08
C LYS A 169 -10.02 7.03 -8.98
N ASP A 170 -8.90 7.52 -8.46
CA ASP A 170 -7.78 7.85 -9.33
C ASP A 170 -7.36 6.62 -10.14
N TYR A 171 -6.78 6.83 -11.30
CA TYR A 171 -6.48 5.73 -12.22
C TYR A 171 -5.22 6.01 -13.04
N PHE A 172 -4.73 4.99 -13.70
CA PHE A 172 -3.58 5.06 -14.60
C PHE A 172 -4.01 4.70 -16.02
N ASN A 173 -3.53 5.46 -17.01
CA ASN A 173 -3.75 5.15 -18.43
C ASN A 173 -2.83 4.05 -18.93
N ASP A 174 -1.70 3.86 -18.24
CA ASP A 174 -0.69 2.86 -18.57
C ASP A 174 -0.66 1.74 -17.54
N ASN A 175 -0.08 0.60 -17.91
CA ASN A 175 0.16 -0.50 -16.99
C ASN A 175 1.20 -0.11 -15.94
N ILE A 176 1.05 -0.61 -14.73
CA ILE A 176 2.11 -0.57 -13.72
C ILE A 176 2.86 -1.89 -13.77
N SER A 177 4.16 -1.83 -14.06
CA SER A 177 5.06 -2.98 -14.06
C SER A 177 6.13 -2.83 -12.99
N GLY A 178 6.41 -3.90 -12.27
CA GLY A 178 7.42 -3.91 -11.22
C GLY A 178 7.80 -5.32 -10.80
N VAL A 179 8.63 -5.41 -9.78
CA VAL A 179 9.08 -6.67 -9.20
C VAL A 179 8.22 -6.97 -7.97
N VAL A 180 7.81 -8.23 -7.81
CA VAL A 180 7.13 -8.66 -6.60
C VAL A 180 8.12 -8.68 -5.45
N THR A 181 7.81 -7.99 -4.38
CA THR A 181 8.61 -7.97 -3.15
C THR A 181 7.72 -8.21 -1.94
N TYR A 182 8.32 -8.74 -0.86
CA TYR A 182 7.65 -8.87 0.43
C TYR A 182 8.32 -7.96 1.45
N LYS A 183 7.59 -7.00 1.98
CA LYS A 183 8.08 -6.06 2.98
C LYS A 183 6.94 -5.54 3.84
N ASN A 184 7.22 -5.33 5.14
CA ASN A 184 6.21 -4.87 6.11
C ASN A 184 4.97 -5.79 6.14
N LYS A 185 5.18 -7.09 6.09
CA LYS A 185 4.16 -8.15 6.12
C LYS A 185 3.19 -8.14 4.94
N THR A 186 3.60 -7.59 3.80
CA THR A 186 2.75 -7.48 2.62
C THR A 186 3.55 -7.77 1.37
N TYR A 187 3.05 -8.68 0.53
CA TYR A 187 3.49 -8.77 -0.87
C TYR A 187 3.00 -7.55 -1.62
N LYS A 188 3.83 -7.01 -2.46
CA LYS A 188 3.50 -5.83 -3.27
C LYS A 188 4.32 -5.78 -4.55
N ILE A 189 3.85 -5.01 -5.50
CA ILE A 189 4.64 -4.65 -6.68
C ILE A 189 5.52 -3.46 -6.31
N ASP A 190 6.82 -3.58 -6.55
CA ASP A 190 7.80 -2.48 -6.44
C ASP A 190 8.21 -2.05 -7.85
N PRO A 191 7.59 -1.00 -8.41
CA PRO A 191 7.86 -0.54 -9.76
C PRO A 191 9.13 0.31 -9.81
N SER A 192 9.90 0.19 -10.88
CA SER A 192 11.05 1.08 -11.14
C SER A 192 10.63 2.51 -11.49
N SER A 193 9.41 2.68 -11.98
CA SER A 193 8.76 3.96 -12.22
C SER A 193 7.24 3.79 -12.16
N VAL A 194 6.56 4.79 -11.60
CA VAL A 194 5.10 4.83 -11.54
C VAL A 194 4.61 5.75 -12.66
N PRO A 195 3.67 5.32 -13.52
CA PRO A 195 3.07 6.18 -14.54
C PRO A 195 2.36 7.39 -13.94
N ALA A 196 2.05 8.38 -14.75
CA ALA A 196 1.27 9.54 -14.32
C ALA A 196 -0.14 9.13 -13.89
N ILE A 197 -0.49 9.50 -12.66
CA ILE A 197 -1.83 9.26 -12.10
C ILE A 197 -2.83 10.28 -12.68
N GLN A 198 -4.04 9.83 -12.92
CA GLN A 198 -5.16 10.65 -13.40
C GLN A 198 -6.18 10.85 -12.29
N ASP A 199 -6.71 12.05 -12.17
CA ASP A 199 -7.76 12.37 -11.19
C ASP A 199 -9.07 11.65 -11.54
N GLY A 200 -9.54 10.79 -10.64
CA GLY A 200 -10.82 10.09 -10.76
C GLY A 200 -12.05 10.91 -10.37
N GLY A 201 -11.87 12.19 -10.06
CA GLY A 201 -12.95 13.14 -9.78
C GLY A 201 -13.60 12.99 -8.40
N LEU A 202 -12.99 12.25 -7.47
CA LEU A 202 -13.51 12.18 -6.10
C LEU A 202 -13.36 13.55 -5.43
N LYS A 203 -14.49 14.09 -4.96
CA LYS A 203 -14.56 15.35 -4.21
C LYS A 203 -14.92 15.07 -2.76
N ARG A 204 -14.66 16.04 -1.87
CA ARG A 204 -15.16 16.00 -0.51
C ARG A 204 -16.69 15.88 -0.51
N GLU A 205 -17.21 15.06 0.37
CA GLU A 205 -18.66 14.99 0.58
C GLU A 205 -19.13 16.25 1.34
N VAL A 206 -20.29 16.73 0.92
CA VAL A 206 -21.01 17.81 1.61
C VAL A 206 -22.29 17.20 2.16
N SER A 207 -22.60 17.46 3.42
CA SER A 207 -23.82 16.99 4.07
C SER A 207 -25.07 17.44 3.31
N LYS A 208 -26.07 16.58 3.29
CA LYS A 208 -27.40 16.93 2.80
C LYS A 208 -28.36 17.34 3.92
N ILE A 209 -27.84 17.41 5.15
CA ILE A 209 -28.56 17.84 6.34
C ILE A 209 -28.33 19.33 6.51
N TYR A 210 -29.38 20.11 6.49
CA TYR A 210 -29.35 21.55 6.68
C TYR A 210 -30.04 21.93 7.99
N PRO A 211 -29.60 23.00 8.67
CA PRO A 211 -30.34 23.58 9.80
C PRO A 211 -31.79 23.86 9.45
N ALA A 212 -32.71 23.65 10.38
CA ALA A 212 -34.13 23.94 10.25
C ALA A 212 -34.69 24.41 11.61
N GLU A 213 -35.67 25.32 11.62
CA GLU A 213 -36.19 25.93 12.84
C GLU A 213 -36.77 24.92 13.86
N ASP A 214 -37.25 23.79 13.36
CA ASP A 214 -37.89 22.73 14.16
C ASP A 214 -36.98 21.53 14.46
N LYS A 215 -35.70 21.63 14.15
CA LYS A 215 -34.73 20.51 14.27
C LYS A 215 -33.39 20.98 14.80
N LEU A 216 -32.84 20.16 15.69
CA LEU A 216 -31.48 20.32 16.16
C LEU A 216 -30.53 19.49 15.32
N THR A 217 -29.49 20.13 14.78
CA THR A 217 -28.42 19.46 14.04
C THR A 217 -27.23 19.21 14.97
N ILE A 218 -26.70 17.99 14.95
CA ILE A 218 -25.58 17.57 15.80
C ILE A 218 -24.49 16.95 14.91
N ALA A 219 -23.26 17.40 15.07
CA ALA A 219 -22.07 16.79 14.45
C ALA A 219 -21.13 16.22 15.51
N SER A 220 -20.48 15.12 15.17
CA SER A 220 -19.38 14.55 15.94
C SER A 220 -18.15 14.44 15.05
N TYR A 221 -17.00 14.92 15.52
CA TYR A 221 -15.78 14.99 14.72
C TYR A 221 -14.55 14.65 15.56
N ASN A 222 -13.78 13.67 15.08
CA ASN A 222 -12.47 13.37 15.65
C ASN A 222 -11.42 14.30 14.98
N ILE A 223 -10.73 15.11 15.79
CA ILE A 223 -9.77 16.10 15.36
C ILE A 223 -8.30 15.64 15.45
N GLU A 224 -8.11 14.32 15.62
CA GLU A 224 -6.79 13.67 15.53
C GLU A 224 -5.75 14.25 16.51
N ASN A 225 -5.98 14.01 17.81
CA ASN A 225 -5.06 14.42 18.88
C ASN A 225 -4.63 15.90 18.82
N PHE A 226 -5.60 16.78 18.52
CA PHE A 226 -5.33 18.21 18.35
C PHE A 226 -5.00 18.90 19.68
N SER A 227 -3.89 19.64 19.69
CA SER A 227 -3.45 20.48 20.79
C SER A 227 -2.96 21.85 20.30
N ALA A 228 -2.68 22.76 21.25
CA ALA A 228 -2.03 24.03 20.94
C ALA A 228 -0.56 23.88 20.49
N ASN A 229 0.02 22.69 20.65
CA ASN A 229 1.35 22.35 20.16
C ASN A 229 1.30 21.67 18.80
N ASN A 230 2.32 21.90 17.97
CA ASN A 230 2.42 21.24 16.66
C ASN A 230 2.71 19.73 16.77
N ASN A 231 3.22 19.21 17.90
CA ASN A 231 3.50 17.79 18.17
C ASN A 231 4.17 17.02 17.00
N GLY A 232 4.93 17.71 16.14
CA GLY A 232 5.60 17.13 14.99
C GLY A 232 4.69 16.87 13.77
N HIS A 233 3.50 17.44 13.73
CA HIS A 233 2.67 17.50 12.53
C HIS A 233 3.20 18.55 11.55
N ASP A 234 2.97 18.34 10.25
CA ASP A 234 3.42 19.25 9.19
C ASP A 234 2.65 20.59 9.18
N GLU A 235 1.45 20.61 9.80
CA GLU A 235 0.58 21.77 9.87
C GLU A 235 0.71 22.49 11.21
N THR A 236 0.65 23.84 11.19
CA THR A 236 0.53 24.61 12.42
C THR A 236 -0.84 24.39 13.07
N PRO A 237 -0.97 24.61 14.42
CA PRO A 237 -2.27 24.55 15.08
C PRO A 237 -3.31 25.48 14.45
N GLU A 238 -2.92 26.69 14.04
CA GLU A 238 -3.78 27.67 13.40
C GLU A 238 -4.29 27.18 12.04
N GLU A 239 -3.42 26.64 11.19
CA GLU A 239 -3.81 26.06 9.90
C GLU A 239 -4.78 24.89 10.07
N LYS A 240 -4.56 24.04 11.10
CA LYS A 240 -5.46 22.93 11.40
C LYS A 240 -6.82 23.41 11.89
N VAL A 241 -6.87 24.43 12.76
CA VAL A 241 -8.13 25.09 13.20
C VAL A 241 -8.92 25.60 12.01
N ASP A 242 -8.27 26.33 11.10
CA ASP A 242 -8.92 26.91 9.94
C ASP A 242 -9.51 25.81 9.01
N LYS A 243 -8.79 24.71 8.82
CA LYS A 243 -9.28 23.57 8.03
C LYS A 243 -10.49 22.91 8.68
N ILE A 244 -10.45 22.68 10.00
CA ILE A 244 -11.55 22.10 10.77
C ILE A 244 -12.77 23.04 10.75
N ALA A 245 -12.59 24.32 11.03
CA ALA A 245 -13.66 25.32 11.00
C ALA A 245 -14.30 25.42 9.62
N ASN A 246 -13.50 25.45 8.56
CA ASN A 246 -13.99 25.42 7.19
C ASN A 246 -14.83 24.16 6.88
N SER A 247 -14.44 22.99 7.40
CA SER A 247 -15.22 21.76 7.25
C SER A 247 -16.60 21.88 7.92
N PHE A 248 -16.66 22.46 9.14
CA PHE A 248 -17.95 22.68 9.81
C PHE A 248 -18.85 23.66 9.06
N ILE A 249 -18.28 24.69 8.47
CA ILE A 249 -19.07 25.71 7.74
C ILE A 249 -19.50 25.18 6.37
N LYS A 250 -18.58 24.65 5.60
CA LYS A 250 -18.81 24.36 4.17
C LYS A 250 -19.36 22.96 3.91
N GLU A 251 -18.95 21.99 4.73
CA GLU A 251 -19.24 20.57 4.46
C GLU A 251 -20.42 20.06 5.32
N VAL A 252 -20.60 20.56 6.54
CA VAL A 252 -21.72 20.16 7.42
C VAL A 252 -22.66 21.30 7.83
N HIS A 253 -22.56 22.46 7.18
CA HIS A 253 -23.53 23.58 7.24
C HIS A 253 -23.72 24.18 8.63
N SER A 254 -22.64 24.31 9.42
CA SER A 254 -22.65 24.93 10.76
C SER A 254 -23.71 24.31 11.69
N PRO A 255 -23.54 23.08 12.14
CA PRO A 255 -24.53 22.42 12.99
C PRO A 255 -24.67 23.13 14.34
N ASP A 256 -25.85 22.99 14.97
CA ASP A 256 -26.18 23.64 16.26
C ASP A 256 -25.29 23.15 17.41
N ILE A 257 -24.90 21.87 17.39
CA ILE A 257 -24.01 21.26 18.37
C ILE A 257 -22.89 20.53 17.66
N ILE A 258 -21.66 20.75 18.12
CA ILE A 258 -20.47 20.05 17.64
C ILE A 258 -19.79 19.35 18.83
N THR A 259 -19.62 18.04 18.74
CA THR A 259 -18.82 17.25 19.67
C THR A 259 -17.45 17.01 19.07
N LEU A 260 -16.40 17.50 19.72
CA LEU A 260 -15.01 17.25 19.32
C LEU A 260 -14.44 16.09 20.11
N ILE A 261 -13.76 15.18 19.42
CA ILE A 261 -13.10 13.99 19.97
C ILE A 261 -11.60 14.12 19.73
N GLU A 262 -10.78 13.65 20.66
CA GLU A 262 -9.31 13.75 20.66
C GLU A 262 -8.80 15.21 20.79
N VAL A 263 -9.50 16.01 21.58
CA VAL A 263 -8.97 17.30 22.04
C VAL A 263 -7.95 17.04 23.15
N GLN A 264 -6.73 17.48 22.95
CA GLN A 264 -5.66 17.44 23.94
C GLN A 264 -5.50 18.81 24.62
N ASP A 265 -4.78 18.84 25.72
CA ASP A 265 -4.44 20.07 26.42
C ASP A 265 -3.32 20.87 25.69
N ASN A 266 -2.77 21.89 26.34
CA ASN A 266 -1.79 22.79 25.76
C ASN A 266 -0.40 22.17 25.56
N ASN A 267 -0.09 21.00 26.12
CA ASN A 267 1.16 20.28 25.96
C ASN A 267 1.03 18.98 25.15
N GLY A 268 -0.15 18.70 24.63
CA GLY A 268 -0.43 17.57 23.75
C GLY A 268 -0.59 16.26 24.50
N GLY A 269 0.09 15.19 24.04
CA GLY A 269 0.00 13.85 24.61
C GLY A 269 0.82 13.61 25.89
N VAL A 270 1.36 14.62 26.52
CA VAL A 270 2.10 14.49 27.78
C VAL A 270 1.10 14.30 28.92
N ASN A 271 1.22 13.19 29.65
CA ASN A 271 0.37 12.91 30.79
C ASN A 271 0.98 13.51 32.07
N ASP A 272 0.63 14.71 32.40
CA ASP A 272 1.16 15.46 33.55
C ASP A 272 0.06 15.92 34.56
N GLY A 273 -1.16 15.40 34.44
CA GLY A 273 -2.24 15.56 35.37
C GLY A 273 -3.55 16.00 34.76
#